data_a9112e999657634615751679426ea39d
#
_entry.id   a9112e999657634615751679426ea39d
#
_cell.length_a   1.000
_cell.length_b   1.000
_cell.length_c   1.000
_cell.angle_alpha   90.00
_cell.angle_beta   90.00
_cell.angle_gamma   90.00
#
_symmetry.space_group_name_H-M   'P 1'
#
loop_
_entity.id
_entity.type
_entity.pdbx_description
1 polymer ?
#
loop_
_entity_poly.entity_id
_entity_poly.type
_entity_poly.pdbx_seq_one_letter_code
_entity_poly.pdbx_strand_id
1 'polypeptide(L)'
;MLNRYLQLAFLGSAVLLQAGGSYIVSAKTTHQGPQDSSAQQVNSIVQWNRTLLVIVRTPGAQSATVHPTRSFAIMHAAIYDAVNAIDRKHRPYLVRLSSVPRDASQEAAAAAAGHEVLVALYPAFKTTLDAQLQQSLALIPDGKGKTEGVLIGQDVADSILAARSNDGSNAPPIPYVFGAAPGDYQSTPPNFAPQPQFTNWSHVTPFALERANQFRPGPPPALASDAYGDAFNQIKSLGIANSTTATADEALTGRFWNGAIQNYWNEIAQTLSQARGLSTAQNARLFALLNLSFADDVIAFYDAKYTYISGGQ
;
A
#
# COMPACT_ATOMS: atom_id res chain seq x y z
N MET A 1 -26.60 -0.68 7.39
CA MET A 1 -25.79 0.49 7.79
C MET A 1 -24.55 0.70 6.92
N LEU A 2 -24.20 -0.21 6.05
CA LEU A 2 -23.01 -0.10 5.15
C LEU A 2 -23.24 0.86 3.96
N ASN A 3 -24.48 1.04 3.55
CA ASN A 3 -24.84 1.78 2.32
C ASN A 3 -24.78 3.33 2.44
N ARG A 4 -24.61 3.88 3.64
CA ARG A 4 -24.51 5.34 3.84
C ARG A 4 -23.07 5.89 3.78
N TYR A 5 -22.06 5.04 3.89
CA TYR A 5 -20.65 5.48 3.89
C TYR A 5 -20.01 5.47 2.51
N LEU A 6 -20.56 4.73 1.55
CA LEU A 6 -20.09 4.69 0.16
C LEU A 6 -20.49 5.90 -0.68
N GLN A 7 -21.53 6.64 -0.31
CA GLN A 7 -21.97 7.82 -1.08
C GLN A 7 -21.12 9.09 -0.87
N LEU A 8 -20.24 9.14 0.13
CA LEU A 8 -19.41 10.31 0.43
C LEU A 8 -18.00 10.28 -0.21
N ALA A 9 -17.59 9.17 -0.81
CA ALA A 9 -16.27 9.02 -1.42
C ALA A 9 -16.19 9.44 -2.91
N PHE A 10 -17.31 9.81 -3.54
CA PHE A 10 -17.37 10.06 -5.00
C PHE A 10 -17.28 11.55 -5.43
N LEU A 11 -16.93 12.47 -4.56
CA LEU A 11 -16.92 13.91 -4.86
C LEU A 11 -15.51 14.52 -5.01
N GLY A 12 -14.56 13.83 -5.60
CA GLY A 12 -13.22 14.38 -5.69
C GLY A 12 -12.29 13.89 -6.80
N SER A 13 -12.80 13.52 -7.99
CA SER A 13 -11.89 13.33 -9.14
C SER A 13 -12.63 13.55 -10.46
N ALA A 14 -12.75 14.79 -10.87
CA ALA A 14 -13.15 15.14 -12.23
C ALA A 14 -11.97 14.97 -13.19
N VAL A 15 -11.98 13.91 -13.98
CA VAL A 15 -11.13 13.81 -15.18
C VAL A 15 -11.87 14.51 -16.32
N LEU A 16 -11.31 15.59 -16.83
CA LEU A 16 -11.80 16.32 -18.00
C LEU A 16 -11.61 15.47 -19.26
N LEU A 17 -12.69 14.98 -19.82
CA LEU A 17 -12.79 14.63 -21.25
C LEU A 17 -13.62 15.72 -21.92
N GLN A 18 -12.98 16.48 -22.81
CA GLN A 18 -13.66 17.47 -23.66
C GLN A 18 -14.50 16.76 -24.72
N ALA A 19 -15.80 17.00 -24.69
CA ALA A 19 -16.66 17.00 -25.87
C ALA A 19 -17.74 18.06 -25.65
N GLY A 20 -17.88 18.94 -26.59
CA GLY A 20 -18.61 20.20 -26.49
C GLY A 20 -20.11 20.08 -26.20
N GLY A 21 -20.58 20.97 -25.36
CA GLY A 21 -22.01 21.19 -25.07
C GLY A 21 -22.14 22.17 -23.90
N SER A 22 -22.49 23.41 -24.20
CA SER A 22 -22.71 24.46 -23.21
C SER A 22 -23.96 24.22 -22.38
N TYR A 23 -23.81 23.98 -21.10
CA TYR A 23 -24.91 24.06 -20.13
C TYR A 23 -24.56 25.14 -19.10
N ILE A 24 -25.41 26.20 -19.08
CA ILE A 24 -25.32 27.25 -18.07
C ILE A 24 -25.96 26.70 -16.79
N VAL A 25 -25.13 26.41 -15.79
CA VAL A 25 -25.61 26.12 -14.41
C VAL A 25 -25.49 27.40 -13.62
N SER A 26 -26.63 27.99 -13.25
CA SER A 26 -26.71 29.15 -12.37
C SER A 26 -26.37 28.70 -10.93
N ALA A 27 -25.17 29.04 -10.46
CA ALA A 27 -24.76 28.80 -9.09
C ALA A 27 -25.34 29.89 -8.17
N LYS A 28 -26.16 29.52 -7.20
CA LYS A 28 -26.55 30.38 -6.07
C LYS A 28 -25.31 30.65 -5.23
N THR A 29 -24.92 31.92 -5.18
CA THR A 29 -23.85 32.44 -4.32
C THR A 29 -24.32 32.36 -2.86
N THR A 30 -23.88 31.39 -2.11
CA THR A 30 -23.90 31.42 -0.65
C THR A 30 -22.70 32.24 -0.17
N HIS A 31 -22.91 33.26 0.61
CA HIS A 31 -21.85 34.01 1.28
C HIS A 31 -20.97 33.06 2.11
N GLN A 32 -19.78 32.76 1.63
CA GLN A 32 -18.71 32.19 2.43
C GLN A 32 -18.08 33.35 3.22
N GLY A 33 -18.07 33.23 4.54
CA GLY A 33 -17.22 34.03 5.42
C GLY A 33 -15.76 33.88 5.06
N PRO A 34 -14.84 34.71 5.58
CA PRO A 34 -13.44 34.70 5.21
C PRO A 34 -12.88 33.28 5.40
N GLN A 35 -12.56 32.61 4.29
CA GLN A 35 -11.78 31.39 4.31
C GLN A 35 -10.40 31.76 4.82
N ASP A 36 -10.10 31.26 6.03
CA ASP A 36 -8.72 31.18 6.50
C ASP A 36 -7.92 30.39 5.47
N SER A 37 -7.14 31.11 4.67
CA SER A 37 -6.27 30.56 3.63
C SER A 37 -4.96 30.00 4.21
N SER A 38 -5.03 29.32 5.37
CA SER A 38 -4.01 28.36 5.73
C SER A 38 -4.25 27.13 4.85
N ALA A 39 -3.59 27.08 3.70
CA ALA A 39 -3.46 25.85 2.91
C ALA A 39 -3.01 24.78 3.90
N GLN A 40 -3.92 23.86 4.28
CA GLN A 40 -3.65 22.85 5.29
C GLN A 40 -2.43 22.06 4.82
N GLN A 41 -1.28 22.33 5.45
CA GLN A 41 0.00 21.73 5.07
C GLN A 41 -0.14 20.23 5.09
N VAL A 42 0.06 19.60 3.94
CA VAL A 42 -0.09 18.15 3.83
C VAL A 42 0.89 17.47 4.77
N ASN A 43 0.37 16.65 5.67
CA ASN A 43 1.16 15.90 6.64
C ASN A 43 2.33 15.16 5.96
N SER A 44 3.53 15.23 6.53
CA SER A 44 4.75 14.64 6.00
C SER A 44 4.59 13.15 5.65
N ILE A 45 3.89 12.38 6.48
CA ILE A 45 3.67 10.94 6.25
C ILE A 45 2.83 10.71 4.99
N VAL A 46 1.79 11.52 4.78
CA VAL A 46 0.97 11.46 3.56
C VAL A 46 1.80 11.83 2.33
N GLN A 47 2.72 12.79 2.45
CA GLN A 47 3.62 13.16 1.36
C GLN A 47 4.55 12.00 0.99
N TRP A 48 5.22 11.37 1.95
CA TRP A 48 6.10 10.21 1.70
C TRP A 48 5.34 9.00 1.16
N ASN A 49 4.11 8.78 1.63
CA ASN A 49 3.24 7.76 1.06
C ASN A 49 2.92 8.03 -0.42
N ARG A 50 2.60 9.29 -0.79
CA ARG A 50 2.39 9.70 -2.19
C ARG A 50 3.64 9.48 -3.04
N THR A 51 4.80 9.82 -2.52
CA THR A 51 6.08 9.61 -3.22
C THR A 51 6.30 8.13 -3.53
N LEU A 52 6.09 7.24 -2.55
CA LEU A 52 6.20 5.82 -2.80
C LEU A 52 5.17 5.32 -3.83
N LEU A 53 3.93 5.83 -3.79
CA LEU A 53 2.92 5.52 -4.82
C LEU A 53 3.37 5.93 -6.24
N VAL A 54 4.02 7.08 -6.38
CA VAL A 54 4.60 7.52 -7.66
C VAL A 54 5.72 6.57 -8.09
N ILE A 55 6.62 6.22 -7.19
CA ILE A 55 7.75 5.31 -7.48
C ILE A 55 7.23 3.95 -7.97
N VAL A 56 6.35 3.30 -7.22
CA VAL A 56 5.85 1.95 -7.57
C VAL A 56 4.99 1.93 -8.84
N ARG A 57 4.46 3.07 -9.25
CA ARG A 57 3.73 3.25 -10.52
C ARG A 57 4.64 3.61 -11.68
N THR A 58 5.89 3.99 -11.42
CA THR A 58 6.85 4.30 -12.47
C THR A 58 7.33 2.99 -13.12
N PRO A 59 7.14 2.83 -14.45
CA PRO A 59 7.57 1.60 -15.13
C PRO A 59 9.05 1.31 -14.89
N GLY A 60 9.36 0.09 -14.48
CA GLY A 60 10.74 -0.38 -14.24
C GLY A 60 11.36 0.05 -12.90
N ALA A 61 10.68 0.90 -12.11
CA ALA A 61 11.21 1.30 -10.81
C ALA A 61 11.11 0.18 -9.75
N GLN A 62 10.01 -0.57 -9.78
CA GLN A 62 9.80 -1.71 -8.90
C GLN A 62 10.35 -2.99 -9.53
N SER A 63 11.16 -3.75 -8.80
CA SER A 63 11.60 -5.07 -9.23
C SER A 63 10.41 -6.00 -9.48
N ALA A 64 10.42 -6.73 -10.59
CA ALA A 64 9.34 -7.67 -10.94
C ALA A 64 9.25 -8.87 -9.97
N THR A 65 10.29 -9.13 -9.20
CA THR A 65 10.36 -10.27 -8.25
C THR A 65 10.11 -9.86 -6.80
N VAL A 66 9.99 -8.55 -6.53
CA VAL A 66 9.74 -8.02 -5.19
C VAL A 66 8.35 -7.37 -5.15
N HIS A 67 7.45 -7.90 -4.31
CA HIS A 67 6.11 -7.35 -4.22
C HIS A 67 6.12 -5.95 -3.55
N PRO A 68 5.46 -4.93 -4.11
CA PRO A 68 5.55 -3.55 -3.63
C PRO A 68 5.02 -3.33 -2.21
N THR A 69 4.14 -4.20 -1.69
CA THR A 69 3.67 -4.13 -0.30
C THR A 69 4.81 -4.17 0.72
N ARG A 70 5.91 -4.87 0.40
CA ARG A 70 7.11 -4.88 1.24
C ARG A 70 7.71 -3.48 1.41
N SER A 71 7.82 -2.72 0.34
CA SER A 71 8.38 -1.36 0.38
C SER A 71 7.50 -0.42 1.21
N PHE A 72 6.18 -0.50 1.06
CA PHE A 72 5.24 0.25 1.90
C PHE A 72 5.38 -0.14 3.37
N ALA A 73 5.45 -1.43 3.68
CA ALA A 73 5.56 -1.91 5.06
C ALA A 73 6.87 -1.45 5.72
N ILE A 74 8.02 -1.56 5.04
CA ILE A 74 9.31 -1.12 5.57
C ILE A 74 9.29 0.39 5.83
N MET A 75 8.85 1.19 4.87
CA MET A 75 8.81 2.65 5.02
C MET A 75 7.89 3.06 6.18
N HIS A 76 6.69 2.53 6.23
CA HIS A 76 5.73 2.93 7.27
C HIS A 76 6.03 2.33 8.65
N ALA A 77 6.72 1.18 8.74
CA ALA A 77 7.26 0.68 9.99
C ALA A 77 8.35 1.62 10.55
N ALA A 78 9.27 2.07 9.69
CA ALA A 78 10.31 3.01 10.07
C ALA A 78 9.73 4.37 10.50
N ILE A 79 8.82 4.93 9.71
CA ILE A 79 8.13 6.18 10.07
C ILE A 79 7.38 6.03 11.41
N TYR A 80 6.67 4.92 11.61
CA TYR A 80 5.91 4.68 12.83
C TYR A 80 6.82 4.59 14.05
N ASP A 81 7.85 3.78 14.00
CA ASP A 81 8.75 3.62 15.16
C ASP A 81 9.51 4.90 15.46
N ALA A 82 9.92 5.68 14.45
CA ALA A 82 10.58 6.98 14.63
C ALA A 82 9.65 8.00 15.32
N VAL A 83 8.42 8.13 14.84
CA VAL A 83 7.42 9.03 15.43
C VAL A 83 7.02 8.57 16.83
N ASN A 84 6.77 7.26 17.00
CA ASN A 84 6.35 6.71 18.29
C ASN A 84 7.48 6.72 19.34
N ALA A 85 8.74 6.70 18.94
CA ALA A 85 9.86 6.88 19.88
C ALA A 85 9.79 8.24 20.60
N ILE A 86 9.28 9.28 19.94
CA ILE A 86 9.06 10.63 20.49
C ILE A 86 7.72 10.69 21.24
N ASP A 87 6.61 10.24 20.60
CA ASP A 87 5.23 10.32 21.13
C ASP A 87 5.00 9.36 22.32
N ARG A 88 5.57 8.16 22.28
CA ARG A 88 5.56 7.12 23.32
C ARG A 88 4.18 6.65 23.78
N LYS A 89 3.15 6.81 22.93
CA LYS A 89 1.77 6.42 23.27
C LYS A 89 1.47 4.96 22.98
N HIS A 90 2.27 4.33 22.12
CA HIS A 90 2.01 2.98 21.67
C HIS A 90 3.26 2.10 21.80
N ARG A 91 3.03 0.79 21.70
CA ARG A 91 4.15 -0.17 21.61
C ARG A 91 4.83 0.00 20.24
N PRO A 92 6.18 0.16 20.19
CA PRO A 92 6.89 0.17 18.93
C PRO A 92 6.70 -1.15 18.17
N TYR A 93 6.82 -1.07 16.87
CA TYR A 93 6.80 -2.26 16.01
C TYR A 93 8.06 -3.12 16.27
N LEU A 94 9.23 -2.53 16.09
CA LEU A 94 10.51 -3.24 16.22
C LEU A 94 11.52 -2.45 17.06
N VAL A 95 11.72 -1.15 16.78
CA VAL A 95 12.85 -0.39 17.29
C VAL A 95 12.49 0.33 18.59
N ARG A 96 13.32 0.12 19.63
CA ARG A 96 13.22 0.80 20.92
C ARG A 96 14.47 1.61 21.16
N LEU A 97 14.37 2.92 21.11
CA LEU A 97 15.45 3.83 21.47
C LEU A 97 15.40 4.14 22.97
N SER A 98 16.56 4.10 23.63
CA SER A 98 16.67 4.24 25.10
C SER A 98 16.56 5.69 25.58
N SER A 99 17.01 6.66 24.78
CA SER A 99 17.10 8.07 25.17
C SER A 99 16.66 8.98 24.03
N VAL A 100 15.36 9.24 23.96
CA VAL A 100 14.76 10.10 22.93
C VAL A 100 14.26 11.39 23.59
N PRO A 101 14.73 12.57 23.13
CA PRO A 101 14.21 13.84 23.59
C PRO A 101 12.71 14.00 23.25
N ARG A 102 11.93 14.50 24.22
CA ARG A 102 10.48 14.69 24.02
C ARG A 102 10.13 15.87 23.13
N ASP A 103 11.06 16.81 23.00
CA ASP A 103 10.97 18.01 22.16
C ASP A 103 11.52 17.80 20.75
N ALA A 104 11.95 16.58 20.41
CA ALA A 104 12.31 16.23 19.04
C ALA A 104 11.09 16.33 18.08
N SER A 105 11.33 16.79 16.85
CA SER A 105 10.27 16.95 15.86
C SER A 105 9.82 15.61 15.29
N GLN A 106 8.55 15.26 15.49
CA GLN A 106 7.93 14.09 14.90
C GLN A 106 7.90 14.17 13.35
N GLU A 107 7.69 15.35 12.81
CA GLU A 107 7.68 15.61 11.37
C GLU A 107 9.07 15.40 10.76
N ALA A 108 10.12 15.86 11.42
CA ALA A 108 11.49 15.65 10.98
C ALA A 108 11.88 14.17 11.03
N ALA A 109 11.48 13.47 12.10
CA ALA A 109 11.71 12.03 12.25
C ALA A 109 10.98 11.23 11.16
N ALA A 110 9.73 11.55 10.90
CA ALA A 110 8.96 10.92 9.83
C ALA A 110 9.58 11.14 8.44
N ALA A 111 10.00 12.38 8.17
CA ALA A 111 10.61 12.73 6.88
C ALA A 111 11.96 12.02 6.67
N ALA A 112 12.83 12.02 7.68
CA ALA A 112 14.12 11.36 7.62
C ALA A 112 13.96 9.83 7.48
N ALA A 113 13.07 9.20 8.26
CA ALA A 113 12.83 7.77 8.16
C ALA A 113 12.27 7.36 6.78
N GLY A 114 11.31 8.12 6.24
CA GLY A 114 10.78 7.87 4.91
C GLY A 114 11.83 8.02 3.82
N HIS A 115 12.67 9.05 3.91
CA HIS A 115 13.77 9.31 2.98
C HIS A 115 14.78 8.15 2.98
N GLU A 116 15.36 7.81 4.14
CA GLU A 116 16.38 6.75 4.25
C GLU A 116 15.89 5.43 3.68
N VAL A 117 14.66 5.01 4.02
CA VAL A 117 14.08 3.78 3.49
C VAL A 117 13.94 3.86 1.98
N LEU A 118 13.41 4.96 1.43
CA LEU A 118 13.17 5.06 -0.02
C LEU A 118 14.48 5.17 -0.80
N VAL A 119 15.49 5.85 -0.30
CA VAL A 119 16.82 5.90 -0.93
C VAL A 119 17.46 4.50 -0.96
N ALA A 120 17.35 3.74 0.13
CA ALA A 120 17.88 2.38 0.19
C ALA A 120 17.17 1.43 -0.78
N LEU A 121 15.83 1.51 -0.87
CA LEU A 121 15.04 0.61 -1.73
C LEU A 121 15.02 1.04 -3.20
N TYR A 122 15.15 2.34 -3.48
CA TYR A 122 15.03 2.93 -4.82
C TYR A 122 16.14 3.94 -5.10
N PRO A 123 17.41 3.53 -5.14
CA PRO A 123 18.57 4.45 -5.25
C PRO A 123 18.56 5.31 -6.52
N ALA A 124 17.89 4.86 -7.57
CA ALA A 124 17.72 5.64 -8.81
C ALA A 124 16.90 6.96 -8.59
N PHE A 125 16.12 7.04 -7.51
CA PHE A 125 15.33 8.21 -7.17
C PHE A 125 16.01 9.13 -6.15
N LYS A 126 17.24 8.84 -5.74
CA LYS A 126 17.94 9.53 -4.67
C LYS A 126 17.88 11.07 -4.79
N THR A 127 18.21 11.61 -5.95
CA THR A 127 18.20 13.07 -6.17
C THR A 127 16.82 13.70 -5.90
N THR A 128 15.77 13.05 -6.38
CA THR A 128 14.39 13.53 -6.15
C THR A 128 14.00 13.40 -4.68
N LEU A 129 14.39 12.31 -4.03
CA LEU A 129 14.11 12.04 -2.61
C LEU A 129 14.88 13.01 -1.71
N ASP A 130 16.15 13.31 -2.03
CA ASP A 130 16.95 14.33 -1.32
C ASP A 130 16.27 15.71 -1.39
N ALA A 131 15.83 16.12 -2.60
CA ALA A 131 15.13 17.39 -2.77
C ALA A 131 13.82 17.43 -1.97
N GLN A 132 13.06 16.35 -1.93
CA GLN A 132 11.84 16.25 -1.13
C GLN A 132 12.13 16.32 0.38
N LEU A 133 13.20 15.67 0.86
CA LEU A 133 13.60 15.78 2.27
C LEU A 133 13.92 17.22 2.63
N GLN A 134 14.70 17.92 1.80
CA GLN A 134 15.02 19.33 2.02
C GLN A 134 13.76 20.19 2.08
N GLN A 135 12.82 19.98 1.17
CA GLN A 135 11.53 20.69 1.19
C GLN A 135 10.73 20.41 2.46
N SER A 136 10.65 19.13 2.88
CA SER A 136 9.96 18.75 4.10
C SER A 136 10.59 19.40 5.35
N LEU A 137 11.92 19.39 5.42
CA LEU A 137 12.66 19.97 6.56
C LEU A 137 12.62 21.50 6.58
N ALA A 138 12.50 22.16 5.41
CA ALA A 138 12.38 23.63 5.34
C ALA A 138 11.09 24.15 5.97
N LEU A 139 10.06 23.33 6.10
CA LEU A 139 8.79 23.66 6.74
C LEU A 139 8.82 23.55 8.26
N ILE A 140 9.90 23.01 8.82
CA ILE A 140 10.09 22.78 10.27
C ILE A 140 11.05 23.84 10.78
N PRO A 141 10.70 24.56 11.87
CA PRO A 141 11.60 25.55 12.46
C PRO A 141 12.98 24.98 12.78
N ASP A 142 14.03 25.73 12.48
CA ASP A 142 15.39 25.32 12.83
C ASP A 142 15.57 25.25 14.33
N GLY A 143 16.40 24.30 14.77
CA GLY A 143 16.70 24.12 16.17
C GLY A 143 16.99 22.67 16.54
N LYS A 144 17.27 22.46 17.82
CA LYS A 144 17.64 21.16 18.37
C LYS A 144 16.59 20.08 18.09
N GLY A 145 15.31 20.39 18.25
CA GLY A 145 14.24 19.42 18.01
C GLY A 145 14.20 18.89 16.57
N LYS A 146 14.44 19.76 15.56
CA LYS A 146 14.55 19.35 14.16
C LYS A 146 15.75 18.43 13.93
N THR A 147 16.92 18.80 14.44
CA THR A 147 18.14 18.00 14.29
C THR A 147 17.99 16.63 14.94
N GLU A 148 17.47 16.58 16.16
CA GLU A 148 17.23 15.32 16.89
C GLU A 148 16.16 14.47 16.20
N GLY A 149 15.10 15.08 15.68
CA GLY A 149 14.10 14.37 14.88
C GLY A 149 14.73 13.67 13.67
N VAL A 150 15.58 14.36 12.91
CA VAL A 150 16.28 13.76 11.77
C VAL A 150 17.14 12.56 12.21
N LEU A 151 17.94 12.70 13.24
CA LEU A 151 18.79 11.60 13.75
C LEU A 151 17.95 10.38 14.17
N ILE A 152 16.86 10.60 14.91
CA ILE A 152 15.94 9.54 15.32
C ILE A 152 15.37 8.82 14.09
N GLY A 153 14.95 9.58 13.06
CA GLY A 153 14.41 9.00 11.84
C GLY A 153 15.42 8.11 11.12
N GLN A 154 16.65 8.57 11.00
CA GLN A 154 17.76 7.83 10.38
C GLN A 154 18.09 6.54 11.16
N ASP A 155 18.34 6.63 12.47
CA ASP A 155 18.67 5.48 13.32
C ASP A 155 17.59 4.39 13.27
N VAL A 156 16.32 4.79 13.28
CA VAL A 156 15.21 3.86 13.20
C VAL A 156 15.12 3.23 11.80
N ALA A 157 15.29 4.01 10.74
CA ALA A 157 15.26 3.50 9.38
C ALA A 157 16.36 2.47 9.13
N ASP A 158 17.59 2.77 9.56
CA ASP A 158 18.71 1.85 9.45
C ASP A 158 18.45 0.53 10.19
N SER A 159 17.88 0.61 11.39
CA SER A 159 17.51 -0.58 12.18
C SER A 159 16.44 -1.44 11.48
N ILE A 160 15.42 -0.83 10.90
CA ILE A 160 14.36 -1.53 10.15
C ILE A 160 14.93 -2.13 8.85
N LEU A 161 15.74 -1.39 8.11
CA LEU A 161 16.40 -1.87 6.88
C LEU A 161 17.33 -3.06 7.18
N ALA A 162 18.11 -2.98 8.24
CA ALA A 162 18.97 -4.08 8.68
C ALA A 162 18.16 -5.34 9.04
N ALA A 163 17.07 -5.18 9.78
CA ALA A 163 16.17 -6.29 10.13
C ALA A 163 15.52 -6.95 8.92
N ARG A 164 15.33 -6.19 7.82
CA ARG A 164 14.68 -6.67 6.60
C ARG A 164 15.67 -7.01 5.46
N SER A 165 16.98 -6.88 5.71
CA SER A 165 18.02 -7.12 4.69
C SER A 165 18.07 -8.57 4.18
N ASN A 166 17.76 -9.54 5.04
CA ASN A 166 17.78 -10.97 4.74
C ASN A 166 16.42 -11.65 4.98
N ASP A 167 15.35 -10.98 4.60
CA ASP A 167 13.99 -11.46 4.83
C ASP A 167 13.48 -12.48 3.78
N GLY A 168 14.31 -12.87 2.83
CA GLY A 168 13.96 -13.82 1.76
C GLY A 168 13.37 -13.17 0.51
N SER A 169 13.09 -11.86 0.51
CA SER A 169 12.50 -11.16 -0.64
C SER A 169 13.39 -11.14 -1.90
N ASN A 170 14.70 -11.23 -1.72
CA ASN A 170 15.68 -11.28 -2.79
C ASN A 170 15.98 -12.72 -3.29
N ALA A 171 15.34 -13.74 -2.73
CA ALA A 171 15.48 -15.10 -3.20
C ALA A 171 14.95 -15.21 -4.65
N PRO A 172 15.59 -16.03 -5.50
CA PRO A 172 15.09 -16.26 -6.85
C PRO A 172 13.70 -16.92 -6.80
N PRO A 173 12.83 -16.64 -7.79
CA PRO A 173 11.56 -17.32 -7.92
C PRO A 173 11.76 -18.85 -7.98
N ILE A 174 10.89 -19.58 -7.29
CA ILE A 174 10.90 -21.05 -7.32
C ILE A 174 10.32 -21.51 -8.65
N PRO A 175 11.04 -22.32 -9.45
CA PRO A 175 10.52 -22.84 -10.71
C PRO A 175 9.23 -23.62 -10.50
N TYR A 176 8.22 -23.35 -11.33
CA TYR A 176 6.95 -24.04 -11.32
C TYR A 176 6.86 -24.97 -12.56
N VAL A 177 6.46 -26.20 -12.32
CA VAL A 177 6.21 -27.18 -13.39
C VAL A 177 4.71 -27.28 -13.62
N PHE A 178 4.26 -26.90 -14.82
CA PHE A 178 2.85 -26.98 -15.18
C PHE A 178 2.40 -28.44 -15.27
N GLY A 179 1.28 -28.77 -14.63
CA GLY A 179 0.61 -30.04 -14.82
C GLY A 179 -0.23 -30.06 -16.11
N ALA A 180 -0.88 -31.20 -16.38
CA ALA A 180 -1.76 -31.38 -17.55
C ALA A 180 -3.15 -31.91 -17.19
N ALA A 181 -3.40 -32.19 -15.91
CA ALA A 181 -4.69 -32.69 -15.46
C ALA A 181 -5.71 -31.54 -15.31
N PRO A 182 -7.02 -31.85 -15.39
CA PRO A 182 -8.05 -30.90 -15.01
C PRO A 182 -7.81 -30.34 -13.61
N GLY A 183 -7.84 -29.01 -13.47
CA GLY A 183 -7.58 -28.34 -12.20
C GLY A 183 -6.10 -27.92 -12.00
N ASP A 184 -5.17 -28.36 -12.83
CA ASP A 184 -3.81 -27.88 -12.79
C ASP A 184 -3.72 -26.45 -13.32
N TYR A 185 -2.90 -25.64 -12.67
CA TYR A 185 -2.66 -24.28 -13.11
C TYR A 185 -1.98 -24.26 -14.49
N GLN A 186 -2.53 -23.48 -15.39
CA GLN A 186 -2.00 -23.22 -16.74
C GLN A 186 -1.78 -21.72 -16.93
N SER A 187 -0.78 -21.36 -17.76
CA SER A 187 -0.64 -19.97 -18.17
C SER A 187 -1.78 -19.56 -19.08
N THR A 188 -2.23 -18.31 -18.96
CA THR A 188 -3.43 -17.79 -19.62
C THR A 188 -3.09 -16.74 -20.70
N PRO A 189 -3.97 -16.60 -21.72
CA PRO A 189 -3.86 -15.50 -22.69
C PRO A 189 -3.94 -14.13 -21.98
N PRO A 190 -3.45 -13.06 -22.65
CA PRO A 190 -2.80 -13.06 -23.96
C PRO A 190 -1.32 -13.42 -23.92
N ASN A 191 -0.65 -13.30 -22.77
CA ASN A 191 0.80 -13.33 -22.68
C ASN A 191 1.38 -14.72 -22.44
N PHE A 192 0.59 -15.68 -21.99
CA PHE A 192 1.04 -17.04 -21.64
C PHE A 192 2.36 -17.00 -20.84
N ALA A 193 2.35 -16.31 -19.69
CA ALA A 193 3.54 -16.15 -18.87
C ALA A 193 4.24 -17.48 -18.61
N PRO A 194 5.56 -17.60 -18.87
CA PRO A 194 6.28 -18.88 -18.80
C PRO A 194 6.41 -19.40 -17.38
N GLN A 195 6.22 -18.56 -16.38
CA GLN A 195 6.23 -18.90 -14.97
C GLN A 195 5.22 -18.04 -14.20
N PRO A 196 4.58 -18.57 -13.16
CA PRO A 196 3.76 -17.75 -12.26
C PRO A 196 4.64 -16.75 -11.47
N GLN A 197 4.03 -15.65 -11.05
CA GLN A 197 4.74 -14.59 -10.34
C GLN A 197 4.86 -14.88 -8.84
N PHE A 198 5.95 -14.41 -8.22
CA PHE A 198 6.15 -14.43 -6.77
C PHE A 198 6.09 -15.83 -6.13
N THR A 199 6.57 -16.85 -6.82
CA THR A 199 6.60 -18.24 -6.32
C THR A 199 7.44 -18.42 -5.04
N ASN A 200 8.37 -17.51 -4.77
CA ASN A 200 9.18 -17.47 -3.55
C ASN A 200 8.52 -16.68 -2.39
N TRP A 201 7.41 -15.98 -2.65
CA TRP A 201 6.92 -14.95 -1.71
C TRP A 201 6.38 -15.51 -0.38
N SER A 202 5.89 -16.74 -0.39
CA SER A 202 5.50 -17.48 0.83
C SER A 202 6.65 -17.75 1.80
N HIS A 203 7.89 -17.61 1.34
CA HIS A 203 9.10 -17.81 2.15
C HIS A 203 9.71 -16.51 2.66
N VAL A 204 9.11 -15.36 2.30
CA VAL A 204 9.50 -14.08 2.87
C VAL A 204 9.11 -14.04 4.34
N THR A 205 10.03 -13.59 5.18
CA THR A 205 9.76 -13.42 6.62
C THR A 205 8.61 -12.44 6.81
N PRO A 206 7.52 -12.83 7.47
CA PRO A 206 6.40 -11.91 7.73
C PRO A 206 6.79 -10.71 8.59
N PHE A 207 5.94 -9.71 8.63
CA PHE A 207 6.15 -8.50 9.41
C PHE A 207 5.57 -8.60 10.83
N ALA A 208 4.37 -9.15 10.96
CA ALA A 208 3.65 -9.31 12.22
C ALA A 208 3.16 -10.73 12.45
N LEU A 209 2.91 -11.51 11.39
CA LEU A 209 2.60 -12.93 11.51
C LEU A 209 3.85 -13.69 11.95
N GLU A 210 3.66 -14.78 12.67
CA GLU A 210 4.75 -15.70 13.05
C GLU A 210 5.26 -16.51 11.85
N ARG A 211 4.35 -16.84 10.92
CA ARG A 211 4.64 -17.63 9.72
C ARG A 211 3.56 -17.43 8.65
N ALA A 212 3.94 -17.63 7.39
CA ALA A 212 3.05 -17.42 6.23
C ALA A 212 1.75 -18.23 6.30
N ASN A 213 1.81 -19.46 6.80
CA ASN A 213 0.66 -20.37 6.88
C ASN A 213 -0.16 -20.27 8.18
N GLN A 214 0.08 -19.23 9.02
CA GLN A 214 -0.59 -19.10 10.33
C GLN A 214 -2.12 -19.10 10.22
N PHE A 215 -2.66 -18.51 9.18
CA PHE A 215 -4.10 -18.43 8.92
C PHE A 215 -4.47 -18.99 7.55
N ARG A 216 -3.72 -19.98 7.05
CA ARG A 216 -4.00 -20.60 5.75
C ARG A 216 -5.42 -21.16 5.75
N PRO A 217 -6.28 -20.77 4.76
CA PRO A 217 -7.60 -21.35 4.61
C PRO A 217 -7.52 -22.85 4.25
N GLY A 218 -8.64 -23.54 4.36
CA GLY A 218 -8.76 -24.89 3.82
C GLY A 218 -8.60 -24.92 2.30
N PRO A 219 -8.47 -26.13 1.71
CA PRO A 219 -8.34 -26.27 0.26
C PRO A 219 -9.58 -25.74 -0.48
N PRO A 220 -9.44 -25.36 -1.77
CA PRO A 220 -10.60 -25.02 -2.60
C PRO A 220 -11.55 -26.20 -2.74
N PRO A 221 -12.82 -25.98 -3.13
CA PRO A 221 -13.76 -27.04 -3.38
C PRO A 221 -13.24 -28.08 -4.37
N ALA A 222 -13.52 -29.35 -4.14
CA ALA A 222 -13.13 -30.41 -5.08
C ALA A 222 -13.78 -30.19 -6.47
N LEU A 223 -13.04 -30.46 -7.55
CA LEU A 223 -13.49 -30.23 -8.92
C LEU A 223 -14.85 -30.87 -9.27
N ALA A 224 -15.14 -32.03 -8.66
CA ALA A 224 -16.41 -32.77 -8.87
C ALA A 224 -17.53 -32.35 -7.90
N SER A 225 -17.33 -31.31 -7.06
CA SER A 225 -18.36 -30.86 -6.11
C SER A 225 -19.31 -29.83 -6.73
N ASP A 226 -20.54 -29.81 -6.22
CA ASP A 226 -21.53 -28.80 -6.59
C ASP A 226 -21.02 -27.37 -6.31
N ALA A 227 -20.33 -27.19 -5.17
CA ALA A 227 -19.75 -25.90 -4.80
C ALA A 227 -18.73 -25.38 -5.82
N TYR A 228 -17.92 -26.26 -6.43
CA TYR A 228 -17.02 -25.88 -7.51
C TYR A 228 -17.81 -25.53 -8.79
N GLY A 229 -18.80 -26.35 -9.13
CA GLY A 229 -19.68 -26.13 -10.29
C GLY A 229 -20.41 -24.78 -10.22
N ASP A 230 -20.95 -24.44 -9.06
CA ASP A 230 -21.62 -23.17 -8.81
C ASP A 230 -20.68 -21.98 -8.95
N ALA A 231 -19.51 -22.04 -8.30
CA ALA A 231 -18.49 -20.99 -8.41
C ALA A 231 -18.01 -20.81 -9.85
N PHE A 232 -17.73 -21.89 -10.57
CA PHE A 232 -17.33 -21.86 -11.97
C PHE A 232 -18.40 -21.22 -12.85
N ASN A 233 -19.68 -21.61 -12.70
CA ASN A 233 -20.78 -21.03 -13.45
C ASN A 233 -21.01 -19.55 -13.16
N GLN A 234 -20.81 -19.13 -11.91
CA GLN A 234 -20.87 -17.72 -11.52
C GLN A 234 -19.78 -16.91 -12.22
N ILE A 235 -18.53 -17.36 -12.18
CA ILE A 235 -17.41 -16.68 -12.85
C ILE A 235 -17.63 -16.66 -14.37
N LYS A 236 -18.08 -17.78 -14.96
CA LYS A 236 -18.39 -17.88 -16.37
C LYS A 236 -19.47 -16.89 -16.81
N SER A 237 -20.49 -16.64 -15.99
CA SER A 237 -21.59 -15.73 -16.34
C SER A 237 -21.24 -14.26 -16.10
N LEU A 238 -20.57 -13.93 -14.98
CA LEU A 238 -20.32 -12.56 -14.57
C LEU A 238 -18.94 -12.04 -15.00
N GLY A 239 -17.93 -12.92 -15.04
CA GLY A 239 -16.52 -12.53 -15.21
C GLY A 239 -16.03 -12.45 -16.65
N ILE A 240 -16.81 -12.80 -17.65
CA ILE A 240 -16.38 -12.68 -19.05
C ILE A 240 -16.39 -11.23 -19.52
N ALA A 241 -15.49 -10.88 -20.45
CA ALA A 241 -15.26 -9.51 -20.90
C ALA A 241 -16.52 -8.79 -21.41
N ASN A 242 -17.45 -9.51 -22.05
CA ASN A 242 -18.69 -8.99 -22.59
C ASN A 242 -19.89 -9.73 -21.97
N SER A 243 -19.94 -9.83 -20.66
CA SER A 243 -21.05 -10.46 -19.96
C SER A 243 -22.36 -9.76 -20.29
N THR A 244 -23.36 -10.54 -20.65
CA THR A 244 -24.77 -10.06 -20.81
C THR A 244 -25.57 -10.25 -19.51
N THR A 245 -24.96 -10.86 -18.49
CA THR A 245 -25.57 -11.17 -17.20
C THR A 245 -25.15 -10.18 -16.12
N ALA A 246 -23.88 -9.74 -16.14
CA ALA A 246 -23.36 -8.76 -15.20
C ALA A 246 -24.01 -7.39 -15.41
N THR A 247 -24.43 -6.77 -14.32
CA THR A 247 -24.87 -5.38 -14.33
C THR A 247 -23.70 -4.43 -14.61
N ALA A 248 -24.01 -3.20 -15.01
CA ALA A 248 -22.96 -2.17 -15.20
C ALA A 248 -22.15 -1.90 -13.93
N ASP A 249 -22.77 -1.97 -12.76
CA ASP A 249 -22.13 -1.76 -11.45
C ASP A 249 -21.18 -2.92 -11.08
N GLU A 250 -21.61 -4.17 -11.30
CA GLU A 250 -20.76 -5.35 -11.12
C GLU A 250 -19.53 -5.33 -12.03
N ALA A 251 -19.74 -4.98 -13.32
CA ALA A 251 -18.64 -4.85 -14.27
C ALA A 251 -17.67 -3.72 -13.89
N LEU A 252 -18.17 -2.59 -13.37
CA LEU A 252 -17.36 -1.49 -12.88
C LEU A 252 -16.58 -1.88 -11.61
N THR A 253 -17.25 -2.56 -10.69
CA THR A 253 -16.65 -3.07 -9.44
C THR A 253 -15.51 -4.05 -9.75
N GLY A 254 -15.72 -4.99 -10.66
CA GLY A 254 -14.70 -5.94 -11.09
C GLY A 254 -13.47 -5.24 -11.70
N ARG A 255 -13.70 -4.25 -12.58
CA ARG A 255 -12.59 -3.46 -13.17
C ARG A 255 -11.84 -2.63 -12.13
N PHE A 256 -12.54 -2.01 -11.19
CA PHE A 256 -11.92 -1.21 -10.13
C PHE A 256 -11.01 -2.08 -9.26
N TRP A 257 -11.48 -3.25 -8.81
CA TRP A 257 -10.71 -4.12 -7.93
C TRP A 257 -9.66 -4.98 -8.64
N ASN A 258 -9.62 -4.98 -9.98
CA ASN A 258 -8.57 -5.68 -10.74
C ASN A 258 -7.21 -4.96 -10.76
N GLY A 259 -7.05 -3.89 -10.01
CA GLY A 259 -5.81 -3.13 -9.95
C GLY A 259 -4.95 -3.48 -8.75
N ALA A 260 -3.90 -2.69 -8.55
CA ALA A 260 -2.99 -2.81 -7.41
C ALA A 260 -3.69 -2.35 -6.12
N ILE A 261 -4.36 -3.26 -5.44
CA ILE A 261 -5.24 -3.00 -4.29
C ILE A 261 -4.53 -2.21 -3.19
N GLN A 262 -3.26 -2.51 -2.89
CA GLN A 262 -2.48 -1.78 -1.90
C GLN A 262 -2.35 -0.29 -2.26
N ASN A 263 -2.28 0.07 -3.55
CA ASN A 263 -2.22 1.46 -3.97
C ASN A 263 -3.54 2.17 -3.67
N TYR A 264 -4.68 1.55 -4.00
CA TYR A 264 -6.01 2.11 -3.73
C TYR A 264 -6.26 2.34 -2.24
N TRP A 265 -5.91 1.37 -1.40
CA TRP A 265 -6.10 1.51 0.05
C TRP A 265 -5.19 2.57 0.65
N ASN A 266 -3.96 2.75 0.13
CA ASN A 266 -3.12 3.86 0.55
C ASN A 266 -3.73 5.22 0.15
N GLU A 267 -4.33 5.35 -1.04
CA GLU A 267 -5.04 6.57 -1.46
C GLU A 267 -6.31 6.83 -0.63
N ILE A 268 -7.06 5.78 -0.32
CA ILE A 268 -8.21 5.86 0.59
C ILE A 268 -7.76 6.34 1.98
N ALA A 269 -6.67 5.78 2.51
CA ALA A 269 -6.11 6.18 3.79
C ALA A 269 -5.66 7.65 3.78
N GLN A 270 -5.04 8.14 2.70
CA GLN A 270 -4.70 9.56 2.54
C GLN A 270 -5.94 10.46 2.58
N THR A 271 -7.00 10.07 1.86
CA THR A 271 -8.26 10.81 1.82
C THR A 271 -8.91 10.87 3.20
N LEU A 272 -8.96 9.74 3.91
CA LEU A 272 -9.50 9.66 5.27
C LEU A 272 -8.66 10.47 6.26
N SER A 273 -7.33 10.40 6.15
CA SER A 273 -6.41 11.18 6.97
C SER A 273 -6.68 12.68 6.87
N GLN A 274 -6.79 13.17 5.65
CA GLN A 274 -7.09 14.58 5.39
C GLN A 274 -8.49 14.98 5.89
N ALA A 275 -9.50 14.18 5.56
CA ALA A 275 -10.89 14.46 5.97
C ALA A 275 -11.07 14.46 7.50
N ARG A 276 -10.25 13.73 8.24
CA ARG A 276 -10.29 13.63 9.71
C ARG A 276 -9.30 14.54 10.41
N GLY A 277 -8.41 15.23 9.69
CA GLY A 277 -7.37 16.08 10.27
C GLY A 277 -6.44 15.31 11.20
N LEU A 278 -6.01 14.09 10.79
CA LEU A 278 -5.20 13.24 11.66
C LEU A 278 -3.84 13.88 11.93
N SER A 279 -3.39 13.80 13.19
CA SER A 279 -2.06 14.24 13.60
C SER A 279 -0.95 13.34 13.01
N THR A 280 0.30 13.81 13.09
CA THR A 280 1.48 13.05 12.65
C THR A 280 1.56 11.67 13.30
N ALA A 281 1.40 11.57 14.62
CA ALA A 281 1.39 10.29 15.33
C ALA A 281 0.23 9.36 14.92
N GLN A 282 -0.96 9.91 14.68
CA GLN A 282 -2.12 9.15 14.22
C GLN A 282 -1.91 8.63 12.79
N ASN A 283 -1.36 9.46 11.90
CA ASN A 283 -1.02 9.05 10.54
C ASN A 283 0.07 7.98 10.53
N ALA A 284 1.15 8.15 11.31
CA ALA A 284 2.20 7.15 11.42
C ALA A 284 1.63 5.78 11.80
N ARG A 285 0.73 5.75 12.78
CA ARG A 285 0.08 4.51 13.21
C ARG A 285 -0.88 3.95 12.18
N LEU A 286 -1.71 4.78 11.55
CA LEU A 286 -2.68 4.35 10.53
C LEU A 286 -1.97 3.67 9.36
N PHE A 287 -0.98 4.34 8.79
CA PHE A 287 -0.27 3.82 7.61
C PHE A 287 0.62 2.62 7.95
N ALA A 288 1.19 2.55 9.16
CA ALA A 288 1.92 1.37 9.59
C ALA A 288 1.00 0.14 9.71
N LEU A 289 -0.12 0.26 10.41
CA LEU A 289 -1.09 -0.83 10.54
C LEU A 289 -1.60 -1.30 9.17
N LEU A 290 -1.97 -0.37 8.29
CA LEU A 290 -2.44 -0.69 6.94
C LEU A 290 -1.38 -1.48 6.16
N ASN A 291 -0.17 -0.98 6.11
CA ASN A 291 0.85 -1.53 5.21
C ASN A 291 1.56 -2.77 5.77
N LEU A 292 1.70 -2.90 7.09
CA LEU A 292 2.14 -4.14 7.71
C LEU A 292 1.12 -5.27 7.47
N SER A 293 -0.18 -4.96 7.59
CA SER A 293 -1.24 -5.94 7.28
C SER A 293 -1.20 -6.36 5.82
N PHE A 294 -1.06 -5.43 4.88
CA PHE A 294 -0.95 -5.78 3.45
C PHE A 294 0.27 -6.64 3.12
N ALA A 295 1.41 -6.36 3.74
CA ALA A 295 2.61 -7.14 3.49
C ALA A 295 2.43 -8.59 3.97
N ASP A 296 1.86 -8.78 5.14
CA ASP A 296 1.58 -10.10 5.70
C ASP A 296 0.46 -10.83 4.95
N ASP A 297 -0.59 -10.12 4.56
CA ASP A 297 -1.68 -10.67 3.74
C ASP A 297 -1.16 -11.23 2.42
N VAL A 298 -0.29 -10.48 1.72
CA VAL A 298 0.31 -10.94 0.47
C VAL A 298 1.23 -12.15 0.67
N ILE A 299 1.98 -12.21 1.77
CA ILE A 299 2.80 -13.39 2.10
C ILE A 299 1.89 -14.61 2.34
N ALA A 300 0.82 -14.46 3.13
CA ALA A 300 -0.15 -15.52 3.40
C ALA A 300 -0.95 -15.91 2.14
N PHE A 301 -1.29 -14.93 1.29
CA PHE A 301 -1.94 -15.18 0.01
C PHE A 301 -1.10 -16.08 -0.90
N TYR A 302 0.19 -15.77 -1.08
CA TYR A 302 1.07 -16.60 -1.91
C TYR A 302 1.36 -17.96 -1.27
N ASP A 303 1.35 -18.06 0.05
CA ASP A 303 1.42 -19.35 0.74
C ASP A 303 0.21 -20.23 0.41
N ALA A 304 -1.00 -19.72 0.56
CA ALA A 304 -2.22 -20.43 0.19
C ALA A 304 -2.26 -20.76 -1.30
N LYS A 305 -1.95 -19.79 -2.16
CA LYS A 305 -1.96 -19.95 -3.61
C LYS A 305 -1.06 -21.07 -4.07
N TYR A 306 0.20 -21.10 -3.61
CA TYR A 306 1.16 -22.11 -4.06
C TYR A 306 1.13 -23.42 -3.27
N THR A 307 0.40 -23.47 -2.17
CA THR A 307 0.12 -24.74 -1.47
C THR A 307 -0.93 -25.55 -2.22
N TYR A 308 -1.97 -24.89 -2.71
CA TYR A 308 -3.10 -25.61 -3.32
C TYR A 308 -2.98 -25.72 -4.84
N ILE A 309 -2.24 -24.80 -5.48
CA ILE A 309 -1.96 -24.76 -6.93
C ILE A 309 -3.10 -25.35 -7.76
N SER A 310 -4.30 -24.85 -7.56
CA SER A 310 -5.42 -25.19 -8.43
C SER A 310 -5.39 -24.29 -9.65
N GLY A 311 -5.66 -24.85 -10.82
CA GLY A 311 -5.73 -24.14 -12.09
C GLY A 311 -6.64 -22.94 -11.98
N GLY A 312 -6.19 -21.85 -12.62
CA GLY A 312 -6.75 -20.52 -12.45
C GLY A 312 -8.26 -20.49 -12.57
N GLN A 313 -8.85 -19.92 -11.56
CA GLN A 313 -10.23 -19.46 -11.56
C GLN A 313 -10.24 -18.01 -12.00
#